data_fd20fe5043331428321100069df10250
#
_entry.id   fd20fe5043331428321100069df10250
#
_cell.length_a   1.000
_cell.length_b   1.000
_cell.length_c   1.000
_cell.angle_alpha   90.00
_cell.angle_beta   90.00
_cell.angle_gamma   90.00
#
_symmetry.space_group_name_H-M   'P 1'
#
loop_
_entity.id
_entity.type
_entity.pdbx_description
1 polymer ?
#
loop_
_entity_poly.entity_id
_entity_poly.type
_entity_poly.pdbx_seq_one_letter_code
_entity_poly.pdbx_strand_id
1 'polypeptide(L)'
;MKIGTRAVDLPCLSNRFAAMSDLILHHYDFSNFAEKVRLALGFKGLAWHSVIIPPIAPKPDLVPLTGGYRRTPVLQVGADLYCDTRLIVRELERRFPAPTLFPPAQAAMADAIAYWAENRLMRPITLYTSGMNLDHLPAGLQADRSVMRGLPPPDDATMRRAALRNAPLVRAQLPDVESMLADGRDWLVGPLPCVADLAVYHPLWFFTARTELLAHELAPYPHIAAWMSRVRAFGHGRSTAMAAARALEVARNTEPLAPEPSTPWPEDPPLGAEVRIRADDYGRDVVSGELVHAGIDEIVLRRDDPLVGTVVVHFPRLGYDLRAA
;
A
#
# COMPACT_ATOMS: atom_id res chain seq x y z
N MET A 1 -0.42 46.65 37.09
CA MET A 1 0.18 46.30 35.81
C MET A 1 -0.52 45.02 35.35
N LYS A 2 -1.54 45.17 34.45
CA LYS A 2 -2.37 44.06 33.95
C LYS A 2 -1.68 43.46 32.72
N ILE A 3 -1.26 42.22 32.82
CA ILE A 3 -0.67 41.46 31.72
C ILE A 3 -1.85 40.91 30.89
N GLY A 4 -2.04 41.48 29.69
CA GLY A 4 -3.07 41.01 28.74
C GLY A 4 -2.57 39.74 28.05
N THR A 5 -3.27 38.64 28.24
CA THR A 5 -3.14 37.42 27.46
C THR A 5 -3.71 37.65 26.06
N ARG A 6 -2.85 37.77 25.05
CA ARG A 6 -3.28 37.65 23.64
C ARG A 6 -3.59 36.18 23.35
N ALA A 7 -4.84 35.91 23.06
CA ALA A 7 -5.23 34.65 22.42
C ALA A 7 -4.59 34.61 21.02
N VAL A 8 -3.83 33.55 20.76
CA VAL A 8 -3.33 33.24 19.42
C VAL A 8 -4.51 32.58 18.71
N ASP A 9 -5.10 33.28 17.76
CA ASP A 9 -6.06 32.67 16.83
C ASP A 9 -5.34 31.61 15.99
N LEU A 10 -5.54 30.34 16.33
CA LEU A 10 -5.21 29.23 15.47
C LEU A 10 -6.21 29.23 14.31
N PRO A 11 -5.76 29.27 13.05
CA PRO A 11 -6.66 29.20 11.92
C PRO A 11 -7.41 27.85 11.97
N CYS A 12 -8.72 27.94 11.90
CA CYS A 12 -9.67 26.84 11.92
C CYS A 12 -9.35 25.83 10.78
N LEU A 13 -8.80 24.67 11.13
CA LEU A 13 -8.51 23.56 10.22
C LEU A 13 -9.80 22.89 9.66
N SER A 14 -10.98 23.42 9.95
CA SER A 14 -12.27 22.80 9.69
C SER A 14 -12.83 22.93 8.27
N ASN A 15 -12.13 23.59 7.32
CA ASN A 15 -12.73 23.84 6.00
C ASN A 15 -12.04 23.11 4.82
N ARG A 16 -11.08 22.21 5.06
CA ARG A 16 -10.37 21.45 4.01
C ARG A 16 -11.06 20.14 3.59
N PHE A 17 -12.08 19.69 4.30
CA PHE A 17 -12.83 18.46 4.01
C PHE A 17 -14.24 18.72 3.46
N ALA A 18 -14.45 19.87 2.85
CA ALA A 18 -15.71 20.21 2.18
C ALA A 18 -15.87 19.35 0.91
N ALA A 19 -16.75 18.40 0.95
CA ALA A 19 -17.05 17.26 0.11
C ALA A 19 -16.09 16.09 0.38
N MET A 20 -16.52 15.13 1.22
CA MET A 20 -15.86 13.84 1.36
C MET A 20 -15.96 13.11 0.01
N SER A 21 -14.94 13.28 -0.84
CA SER A 21 -14.81 12.45 -2.02
C SER A 21 -14.72 10.99 -1.58
N ASP A 22 -15.46 10.12 -2.25
CA ASP A 22 -15.50 8.70 -1.94
C ASP A 22 -14.09 8.09 -1.99
N LEU A 23 -13.80 7.18 -1.05
CA LEU A 23 -12.60 6.35 -1.12
C LEU A 23 -12.83 5.26 -2.16
N ILE A 24 -12.02 5.22 -3.21
CA ILE A 24 -12.10 4.22 -4.27
C ILE A 24 -10.80 3.41 -4.26
N LEU A 25 -10.87 2.10 -4.02
CA LEU A 25 -9.72 1.22 -4.03
C LEU A 25 -9.69 0.39 -5.31
N HIS A 26 -8.65 0.57 -6.11
CA HIS A 26 -8.37 -0.25 -7.29
C HIS A 26 -7.53 -1.46 -6.86
N HIS A 27 -8.12 -2.64 -6.90
CA HIS A 27 -7.49 -3.85 -6.36
C HIS A 27 -7.98 -5.13 -7.06
N TYR A 28 -7.49 -6.28 -6.61
CA TYR A 28 -8.05 -7.60 -6.87
C TYR A 28 -7.98 -8.45 -5.59
N ASP A 29 -8.88 -9.42 -5.46
CA ASP A 29 -9.19 -10.09 -4.19
C ASP A 29 -7.99 -10.79 -3.54
N PHE A 30 -7.19 -11.49 -4.33
CA PHE A 30 -6.03 -12.23 -3.82
C PHE A 30 -4.74 -11.40 -3.69
N SER A 31 -4.82 -10.08 -3.85
CA SER A 31 -3.68 -9.20 -3.61
C SER A 31 -3.40 -9.07 -2.11
N ASN A 32 -2.23 -9.54 -1.69
CA ASN A 32 -1.80 -9.42 -0.30
C ASN A 32 -1.59 -7.96 0.14
N PHE A 33 -1.01 -7.12 -0.71
CA PHE A 33 -0.90 -5.70 -0.41
C PHE A 33 -2.27 -5.00 -0.38
N ALA A 34 -3.23 -5.43 -1.20
CA ALA A 34 -4.59 -4.93 -1.09
C ALA A 34 -5.26 -5.38 0.23
N GLU A 35 -4.94 -6.59 0.72
CA GLU A 35 -5.41 -7.06 2.03
C GLU A 35 -4.99 -6.13 3.17
N LYS A 36 -3.74 -5.67 3.17
CA LYS A 36 -3.26 -4.65 4.13
C LYS A 36 -4.15 -3.41 4.14
N VAL A 37 -4.49 -2.88 2.95
CA VAL A 37 -5.32 -1.68 2.84
C VAL A 37 -6.78 -1.96 3.22
N ARG A 38 -7.34 -3.11 2.81
CA ARG A 38 -8.69 -3.52 3.22
C ARG A 38 -8.83 -3.62 4.74
N LEU A 39 -7.82 -4.19 5.41
CA LEU A 39 -7.78 -4.26 6.87
C LEU A 39 -7.64 -2.87 7.52
N ALA A 40 -6.89 -1.94 6.92
CA ALA A 40 -6.83 -0.56 7.39
C ALA A 40 -8.19 0.14 7.28
N LEU A 41 -8.91 -0.07 6.17
CA LEU A 41 -10.28 0.42 5.98
C LEU A 41 -11.24 -0.20 7.00
N GLY A 42 -11.09 -1.50 7.29
CA GLY A 42 -11.86 -2.22 8.32
C GLY A 42 -11.59 -1.70 9.72
N PHE A 43 -10.33 -1.59 10.11
CA PHE A 43 -9.92 -1.06 11.41
C PHE A 43 -10.50 0.35 11.67
N LYS A 44 -10.52 1.18 10.64
CA LYS A 44 -11.10 2.53 10.72
C LYS A 44 -12.62 2.59 10.51
N GLY A 45 -13.30 1.46 10.27
CA GLY A 45 -14.74 1.37 10.06
C GLY A 45 -15.26 2.12 8.82
N LEU A 46 -14.42 2.31 7.79
CA LEU A 46 -14.71 3.19 6.66
C LEU A 46 -15.62 2.54 5.62
N ALA A 47 -16.39 3.37 4.93
CA ALA A 47 -17.09 3.03 3.70
C ALA A 47 -16.19 3.35 2.51
N TRP A 48 -16.19 2.49 1.48
CA TRP A 48 -15.35 2.66 0.30
C TRP A 48 -15.89 1.92 -0.91
N HIS A 49 -15.45 2.31 -2.10
CA HIS A 49 -15.80 1.66 -3.36
C HIS A 49 -14.71 0.71 -3.82
N SER A 50 -15.11 -0.51 -4.18
CA SER A 50 -14.24 -1.57 -4.70
C SER A 50 -14.26 -1.55 -6.23
N VAL A 51 -13.12 -1.22 -6.84
CA VAL A 51 -12.90 -1.35 -8.28
C VAL A 51 -11.95 -2.51 -8.53
N ILE A 52 -12.47 -3.60 -9.07
CA ILE A 52 -11.65 -4.77 -9.41
C ILE A 52 -10.91 -4.52 -10.71
N ILE A 53 -9.58 -4.61 -10.65
CA ILE A 53 -8.67 -4.44 -11.78
C ILE A 53 -7.98 -5.76 -12.16
N PRO A 54 -7.53 -5.93 -13.42
CA PRO A 54 -6.76 -7.10 -13.82
C PRO A 54 -5.50 -7.28 -12.95
N PRO A 55 -5.18 -8.51 -12.50
CA PRO A 55 -3.95 -8.78 -11.74
C PRO A 55 -2.67 -8.68 -12.59
N ILE A 56 -2.80 -8.81 -13.91
CA ILE A 56 -1.73 -8.73 -14.92
C ILE A 56 -1.98 -7.59 -15.89
N ALA A 57 -0.94 -7.12 -16.59
CA ALA A 57 -1.10 -6.14 -17.68
C ALA A 57 -1.76 -6.78 -18.92
N PRO A 58 -2.51 -5.98 -19.72
CA PRO A 58 -2.74 -4.56 -19.58
C PRO A 58 -3.76 -4.20 -18.49
N LYS A 59 -3.67 -2.97 -17.97
CA LYS A 59 -4.64 -2.39 -17.02
C LYS A 59 -5.24 -1.10 -17.60
N PRO A 60 -6.10 -1.22 -18.61
CA PRO A 60 -6.53 -0.07 -19.42
C PRO A 60 -7.24 1.01 -18.62
N ASP A 61 -8.01 0.64 -17.61
CA ASP A 61 -8.76 1.59 -16.78
C ASP A 61 -7.91 2.21 -15.64
N LEU A 62 -6.72 1.66 -15.34
CA LEU A 62 -5.83 2.20 -14.32
C LEU A 62 -4.76 3.11 -14.92
N VAL A 63 -4.31 2.84 -16.14
CA VAL A 63 -3.24 3.60 -16.81
C VAL A 63 -3.59 5.09 -16.97
N PRO A 64 -4.79 5.49 -17.39
CA PRO A 64 -5.18 6.90 -17.48
C PRO A 64 -5.04 7.63 -16.15
N LEU A 65 -5.44 6.98 -15.04
CA LEU A 65 -5.39 7.52 -13.70
C LEU A 65 -3.94 7.69 -13.20
N THR A 66 -3.09 6.70 -13.44
CA THR A 66 -1.79 6.60 -12.77
C THR A 66 -0.59 6.94 -13.65
N GLY A 67 -0.78 7.07 -14.98
CA GLY A 67 0.32 7.27 -15.92
C GLY A 67 1.19 6.04 -16.16
N GLY A 68 0.69 4.85 -15.83
CA GLY A 68 1.39 3.59 -16.06
C GLY A 68 1.88 2.87 -14.81
N TYR A 69 1.68 3.42 -13.61
CA TYR A 69 1.92 2.67 -12.38
C TYR A 69 1.02 1.44 -12.32
N ARG A 70 1.62 0.26 -12.26
CA ARG A 70 0.88 -1.00 -12.42
C ARG A 70 0.86 -1.89 -11.17
N ARG A 71 1.47 -1.47 -10.06
CA ARG A 71 1.36 -2.19 -8.78
C ARG A 71 -0.05 -2.03 -8.23
N THR A 72 -0.41 -2.86 -7.29
CA THR A 72 -1.75 -2.95 -6.70
C THR A 72 -1.60 -3.07 -5.18
N PRO A 73 -2.41 -2.34 -4.39
CA PRO A 73 -3.53 -1.49 -4.77
C PRO A 73 -3.15 -0.04 -5.12
N VAL A 74 -4.13 0.72 -5.64
CA VAL A 74 -4.10 2.18 -5.75
C VAL A 74 -5.36 2.72 -5.06
N LEU A 75 -5.21 3.73 -4.21
CA LEU A 75 -6.33 4.46 -3.62
C LEU A 75 -6.58 5.71 -4.46
N GLN A 76 -7.83 5.92 -4.84
CA GLN A 76 -8.30 7.13 -5.51
C GLN A 76 -9.22 7.92 -4.60
N VAL A 77 -9.05 9.25 -4.55
CA VAL A 77 -9.93 10.19 -3.87
C VAL A 77 -10.15 11.39 -4.80
N GLY A 78 -11.27 11.36 -5.54
CA GLY A 78 -11.48 12.34 -6.61
C GLY A 78 -10.47 12.16 -7.74
N ALA A 79 -9.69 13.19 -8.02
CA ALA A 79 -8.60 13.19 -9.02
C ALA A 79 -7.21 12.94 -8.41
N ASP A 80 -7.12 12.62 -7.12
CA ASP A 80 -5.89 12.29 -6.41
C ASP A 80 -5.70 10.77 -6.34
N LEU A 81 -4.56 10.25 -6.81
CA LEU A 81 -4.22 8.84 -6.90
C LEU A 81 -3.04 8.53 -5.98
N TYR A 82 -3.25 7.73 -4.96
CA TYR A 82 -2.22 7.35 -3.98
C TYR A 82 -1.66 5.97 -4.33
N CYS A 83 -0.39 5.94 -4.67
CA CYS A 83 0.36 4.74 -5.02
C CYS A 83 1.16 4.24 -3.83
N ASP A 84 1.28 2.90 -3.70
CA ASP A 84 1.94 2.19 -2.62
C ASP A 84 1.19 2.18 -1.27
N THR A 85 1.17 1.01 -0.64
CA THR A 85 0.39 0.80 0.60
C THR A 85 0.93 1.58 1.79
N ARG A 86 2.22 1.92 1.78
CA ARG A 86 2.82 2.80 2.80
C ARG A 86 2.15 4.16 2.79
N LEU A 87 2.04 4.77 1.61
CA LEU A 87 1.40 6.08 1.45
C LEU A 87 -0.12 6.00 1.63
N ILE A 88 -0.76 4.96 1.07
CA ILE A 88 -2.21 4.77 1.21
C ILE A 88 -2.63 4.74 2.68
N VAL A 89 -1.94 3.96 3.52
CA VAL A 89 -2.29 3.86 4.95
C VAL A 89 -2.04 5.19 5.68
N ARG A 90 -0.99 5.94 5.33
CA ARG A 90 -0.74 7.28 5.87
C ARG A 90 -1.81 8.28 5.44
N GLU A 91 -2.28 8.22 4.21
CA GLU A 91 -3.37 9.06 3.72
C GLU A 91 -4.69 8.74 4.42
N LEU A 92 -5.00 7.46 4.65
CA LEU A 92 -6.14 7.06 5.46
C LEU A 92 -6.02 7.57 6.91
N GLU A 93 -4.81 7.56 7.49
CA GLU A 93 -4.56 8.13 8.81
C GLU A 93 -4.77 9.64 8.84
N ARG A 94 -4.26 10.36 7.84
CA ARG A 94 -4.38 11.82 7.73
C ARG A 94 -5.85 12.25 7.62
N ARG A 95 -6.66 11.52 6.84
CA ARG A 95 -8.10 11.82 6.66
C ARG A 95 -8.94 11.38 7.85
N PHE A 96 -8.59 10.27 8.45
CA PHE A 96 -9.34 9.61 9.53
C PHE A 96 -8.39 9.26 10.68
N PRO A 97 -8.00 10.23 11.51
CA PRO A 97 -6.96 10.02 12.53
C PRO A 97 -7.39 9.11 13.69
N ALA A 98 -8.67 8.81 13.82
CA ALA A 98 -9.20 7.93 14.87
C ALA A 98 -10.07 6.79 14.30
N PRO A 99 -9.86 5.53 14.72
CA PRO A 99 -8.75 5.05 15.54
C PRO A 99 -7.41 5.12 14.79
N THR A 100 -6.30 5.38 15.49
CA THR A 100 -4.98 5.55 14.87
C THR A 100 -4.27 4.22 14.63
N LEU A 101 -3.62 4.08 13.45
CA LEU A 101 -2.65 3.01 13.13
C LEU A 101 -1.20 3.42 13.46
N PHE A 102 -1.00 4.66 13.93
CA PHE A 102 0.31 5.22 14.31
C PHE A 102 0.28 5.79 15.73
N PRO A 103 0.03 4.98 16.78
CA PRO A 103 0.06 5.47 18.14
C PRO A 103 1.40 6.17 18.44
N PRO A 104 1.43 7.41 18.93
CA PRO A 104 2.67 8.23 18.99
C PRO A 104 3.86 7.55 19.66
N ALA A 105 3.65 6.81 20.75
CA ALA A 105 4.71 6.09 21.44
C ALA A 105 5.28 4.88 20.68
N GLN A 106 4.60 4.42 19.62
CA GLN A 106 4.92 3.20 18.86
C GLN A 106 5.23 3.49 17.38
N ALA A 107 4.90 4.67 16.89
CA ALA A 107 4.86 4.99 15.45
C ALA A 107 6.19 4.67 14.73
N ALA A 108 7.32 5.09 15.27
CA ALA A 108 8.63 4.85 14.66
C ALA A 108 9.00 3.36 14.62
N MET A 109 8.72 2.61 15.69
CA MET A 109 8.96 1.17 15.73
C MET A 109 8.01 0.43 14.80
N ALA A 110 6.74 0.83 14.76
CA ALA A 110 5.73 0.27 13.87
C ALA A 110 6.12 0.45 12.39
N ASP A 111 6.62 1.63 12.01
CA ASP A 111 7.13 1.89 10.65
C ASP A 111 8.36 1.03 10.32
N ALA A 112 9.30 0.87 11.25
CA ALA A 112 10.49 0.05 11.05
C ALA A 112 10.14 -1.43 10.84
N ILE A 113 9.22 -1.97 11.65
CA ILE A 113 8.74 -3.34 11.52
C ILE A 113 7.94 -3.51 10.22
N ALA A 114 7.09 -2.54 9.86
CA ALA A 114 6.35 -2.58 8.60
C ALA A 114 7.31 -2.60 7.40
N TYR A 115 8.35 -1.78 7.41
CA TYR A 115 9.37 -1.77 6.36
C TYR A 115 10.12 -3.10 6.29
N TRP A 116 10.52 -3.68 7.43
CA TRP A 116 11.13 -5.02 7.47
C TRP A 116 10.21 -6.09 6.89
N ALA A 117 8.95 -6.11 7.31
CA ALA A 117 7.99 -7.11 6.86
C ALA A 117 7.77 -7.07 5.35
N GLU A 118 7.61 -5.90 4.77
CA GLU A 118 7.34 -5.72 3.34
C GLU A 118 8.58 -5.92 2.45
N ASN A 119 9.79 -5.69 2.98
CA ASN A 119 11.03 -5.81 2.21
C ASN A 119 11.80 -7.11 2.48
N ARG A 120 11.68 -7.73 3.67
CA ARG A 120 12.45 -8.90 4.07
C ARG A 120 11.61 -10.16 4.29
N LEU A 121 10.46 -10.05 4.95
CA LEU A 121 9.57 -11.17 5.20
C LEU A 121 8.74 -11.51 3.95
N MET A 122 8.19 -10.52 3.26
CA MET A 122 7.27 -10.71 2.13
C MET A 122 7.88 -11.44 0.94
N ARG A 123 9.13 -11.13 0.56
CA ARG A 123 9.74 -11.72 -0.64
C ARG A 123 9.90 -13.24 -0.56
N PRO A 124 10.53 -13.83 0.49
CA PRO A 124 10.63 -15.28 0.61
C PRO A 124 9.25 -15.95 0.72
N ILE A 125 8.29 -15.35 1.42
CA ILE A 125 6.91 -15.85 1.48
C ILE A 125 6.29 -15.90 0.09
N THR A 126 6.41 -14.83 -0.70
CA THR A 126 5.85 -14.79 -2.07
C THR A 126 6.44 -15.89 -2.95
N LEU A 127 7.76 -16.07 -2.92
CA LEU A 127 8.42 -17.08 -3.75
C LEU A 127 8.05 -18.50 -3.30
N TYR A 128 7.99 -18.73 -2.00
CA TYR A 128 7.58 -20.02 -1.43
C TYR A 128 6.13 -20.33 -1.79
N THR A 129 5.21 -19.44 -1.45
CA THR A 129 3.77 -19.65 -1.68
C THR A 129 3.46 -19.77 -3.18
N SER A 130 4.04 -18.94 -4.03
CA SER A 130 3.78 -18.99 -5.48
C SER A 130 4.29 -20.28 -6.11
N GLY A 131 5.49 -20.75 -5.76
CA GLY A 131 6.03 -21.97 -6.32
C GLY A 131 5.36 -23.25 -5.82
N MET A 132 4.74 -23.22 -4.63
CA MET A 132 3.93 -24.33 -4.13
C MET A 132 2.50 -24.36 -4.68
N ASN A 133 1.97 -23.22 -5.12
CA ASN A 133 0.60 -23.06 -5.61
C ASN A 133 0.54 -22.84 -7.14
N LEU A 134 1.49 -23.37 -7.91
CA LEU A 134 1.56 -23.10 -9.36
C LEU A 134 0.26 -23.41 -10.10
N ASP A 135 -0.36 -24.55 -9.79
CA ASP A 135 -1.59 -25.02 -10.44
C ASP A 135 -2.83 -24.19 -10.06
N HIS A 136 -2.71 -23.30 -9.07
CA HIS A 136 -3.78 -22.43 -8.58
C HIS A 136 -3.55 -20.94 -8.93
N LEU A 137 -2.49 -20.62 -9.66
CA LEU A 137 -2.20 -19.26 -10.08
C LEU A 137 -2.92 -18.92 -11.40
N PRO A 138 -3.40 -17.67 -11.58
CA PRO A 138 -3.89 -17.23 -12.88
C PRO A 138 -2.84 -17.42 -13.97
N ALA A 139 -3.27 -17.89 -15.13
CA ALA A 139 -2.39 -18.03 -16.29
C ALA A 139 -1.65 -16.72 -16.58
N GLY A 140 -0.36 -16.79 -16.89
CA GLY A 140 0.47 -15.63 -17.20
C GLY A 140 0.91 -14.78 -16.01
N LEU A 141 0.40 -15.01 -14.77
CA LEU A 141 0.74 -14.16 -13.62
C LEU A 141 2.24 -14.17 -13.32
N GLN A 142 2.90 -15.33 -13.36
CA GLN A 142 4.34 -15.43 -13.06
C GLN A 142 5.20 -14.81 -14.18
N ALA A 143 4.77 -14.94 -15.43
CA ALA A 143 5.42 -14.26 -16.55
C ALA A 143 5.32 -12.74 -16.38
N ASP A 144 4.16 -12.21 -16.09
CA ASP A 144 3.96 -10.77 -15.82
C ASP A 144 4.84 -10.29 -14.65
N ARG A 145 4.89 -11.04 -13.54
CA ARG A 145 5.73 -10.69 -12.38
C ARG A 145 7.22 -10.75 -12.67
N SER A 146 7.64 -11.64 -13.57
CA SER A 146 9.03 -11.70 -14.01
C SER A 146 9.40 -10.51 -14.88
N VAL A 147 8.52 -10.12 -15.80
CA VAL A 147 8.69 -8.88 -16.60
C VAL A 147 8.83 -7.67 -15.67
N MET A 148 7.99 -7.57 -14.62
CA MET A 148 8.10 -6.49 -13.63
C MET A 148 9.44 -6.47 -12.88
N ARG A 149 10.18 -7.59 -12.85
CA ARG A 149 11.52 -7.70 -12.24
C ARG A 149 12.65 -7.55 -13.27
N GLY A 150 12.32 -7.34 -14.54
CA GLY A 150 13.31 -7.34 -15.62
C GLY A 150 13.92 -8.72 -15.89
N LEU A 151 13.18 -9.80 -15.58
CA LEU A 151 13.63 -11.18 -15.72
C LEU A 151 12.79 -11.91 -16.79
N PRO A 152 13.36 -12.93 -17.46
CA PRO A 152 12.58 -13.78 -18.35
C PRO A 152 11.51 -14.56 -17.55
N PRO A 153 10.39 -14.97 -18.21
CA PRO A 153 9.39 -15.83 -17.60
C PRO A 153 10.02 -17.14 -17.11
N PRO A 154 9.79 -17.54 -15.83
CA PRO A 154 10.31 -18.79 -15.30
C PRO A 154 9.45 -19.96 -15.78
N ASP A 155 10.10 -21.13 -15.93
CA ASP A 155 9.39 -22.39 -16.00
C ASP A 155 8.97 -22.89 -14.60
N ASP A 156 8.09 -23.89 -14.56
CA ASP A 156 7.57 -24.46 -13.30
C ASP A 156 8.69 -25.05 -12.44
N ALA A 157 9.69 -25.68 -13.06
CA ALA A 157 10.82 -26.25 -12.33
C ALA A 157 11.63 -25.17 -11.62
N THR A 158 11.83 -24.03 -12.27
CA THR A 158 12.50 -22.84 -11.67
C THR A 158 11.67 -22.27 -10.52
N MET A 159 10.35 -22.19 -10.66
CA MET A 159 9.45 -21.71 -9.60
C MET A 159 9.46 -22.66 -8.39
N ARG A 160 9.38 -23.99 -8.61
CA ARG A 160 9.47 -25.00 -7.54
C ARG A 160 10.84 -24.95 -6.82
N ARG A 161 11.94 -24.83 -7.57
CA ARG A 161 13.27 -24.65 -6.97
C ARG A 161 13.37 -23.37 -6.14
N ALA A 162 12.77 -22.27 -6.62
CA ALA A 162 12.72 -21.01 -5.87
C ALA A 162 11.92 -21.18 -4.57
N ALA A 163 10.78 -21.88 -4.60
CA ALA A 163 9.99 -22.17 -3.42
C ALA A 163 10.81 -22.94 -2.37
N LEU A 164 11.44 -24.05 -2.78
CA LEU A 164 12.24 -24.91 -1.88
C LEU A 164 13.42 -24.14 -1.25
N ARG A 165 14.04 -23.21 -1.98
CA ARG A 165 15.13 -22.37 -1.43
C ARG A 165 14.62 -21.30 -0.45
N ASN A 166 13.37 -20.86 -0.58
CA ASN A 166 12.82 -19.80 0.26
C ASN A 166 12.08 -20.36 1.49
N ALA A 167 11.62 -21.62 1.48
CA ALA A 167 10.97 -22.26 2.62
C ALA A 167 11.79 -22.14 3.93
N PRO A 168 13.10 -22.50 3.99
CA PRO A 168 13.88 -22.34 5.21
C PRO A 168 14.05 -20.89 5.64
N LEU A 169 14.09 -19.92 4.69
CA LEU A 169 14.19 -18.50 5.02
C LEU A 169 12.90 -17.98 5.66
N VAL A 170 11.75 -18.51 5.26
CA VAL A 170 10.45 -18.22 5.91
C VAL A 170 10.44 -18.81 7.31
N ARG A 171 10.74 -20.10 7.44
CA ARG A 171 10.74 -20.82 8.73
C ARG A 171 11.71 -20.21 9.74
N ALA A 172 12.80 -19.60 9.29
CA ALA A 172 13.74 -18.91 10.17
C ALA A 172 13.21 -17.59 10.72
N GLN A 173 12.21 -16.97 10.07
CA GLN A 173 11.63 -15.67 10.48
C GLN A 173 10.35 -15.83 11.33
N LEU A 174 9.62 -16.96 11.20
CA LEU A 174 8.38 -17.17 11.97
C LEU A 174 8.61 -17.17 13.49
N PRO A 175 9.70 -17.78 14.04
CA PRO A 175 10.00 -17.68 15.48
C PRO A 175 10.19 -16.25 15.97
N ASP A 176 10.71 -15.34 15.13
CA ASP A 176 10.87 -13.93 15.53
C ASP A 176 9.49 -13.28 15.72
N VAL A 177 8.55 -13.53 14.80
CA VAL A 177 7.17 -13.01 14.92
C VAL A 177 6.46 -13.65 16.13
N GLU A 178 6.61 -14.94 16.34
CA GLU A 178 6.05 -15.64 17.51
C GLU A 178 6.59 -15.05 18.82
N SER A 179 7.90 -14.75 18.89
CA SER A 179 8.55 -14.21 20.08
C SER A 179 8.11 -12.77 20.39
N MET A 180 7.74 -11.96 19.39
CA MET A 180 7.19 -10.62 19.60
C MET A 180 5.87 -10.63 20.38
N LEU A 181 5.18 -11.77 20.41
CA LEU A 181 3.88 -11.97 21.06
C LEU A 181 3.97 -12.86 22.31
N ALA A 182 5.14 -13.41 22.62
CA ALA A 182 5.33 -14.42 23.66
C ALA A 182 5.15 -13.89 25.10
N ASP A 183 5.19 -12.58 25.32
CA ASP A 183 4.91 -11.95 26.60
C ASP A 183 3.41 -11.78 26.90
N GLY A 184 2.55 -12.29 26.01
CA GLY A 184 1.08 -12.24 26.16
C GLY A 184 0.43 -10.95 25.67
N ARG A 185 1.19 -10.07 25.00
CA ARG A 185 0.61 -8.86 24.36
C ARG A 185 -0.28 -9.24 23.18
N ASP A 186 -1.28 -8.39 22.92
CA ASP A 186 -2.22 -8.59 21.83
C ASP A 186 -1.68 -8.17 20.46
N TRP A 187 -0.73 -7.24 20.39
CA TRP A 187 -0.22 -6.59 19.19
C TRP A 187 1.30 -6.57 19.15
N LEU A 188 1.89 -6.56 17.94
CA LEU A 188 3.34 -6.77 17.73
C LEU A 188 4.24 -5.73 18.43
N VAL A 189 3.79 -4.49 18.55
CA VAL A 189 4.65 -3.39 19.04
C VAL A 189 4.30 -2.95 20.46
N GLY A 190 3.05 -3.07 20.87
CA GLY A 190 2.62 -2.58 22.18
C GLY A 190 1.15 -2.88 22.50
N PRO A 191 0.50 -2.04 23.33
CA PRO A 191 -0.85 -2.32 23.80
C PRO A 191 -1.95 -1.99 22.78
N LEU A 192 -1.64 -1.29 21.70
CA LEU A 192 -2.59 -0.89 20.68
C LEU A 192 -2.19 -1.47 19.32
N PRO A 193 -3.18 -1.81 18.46
CA PRO A 193 -2.88 -2.19 17.09
C PRO A 193 -2.26 -1.04 16.32
N CYS A 194 -1.37 -1.36 15.39
CA CYS A 194 -0.67 -0.36 14.60
C CYS A 194 -0.36 -0.86 13.17
N VAL A 195 0.26 -0.02 12.36
CA VAL A 195 0.60 -0.38 10.97
C VAL A 195 1.49 -1.62 10.86
N ALA A 196 2.31 -1.93 11.87
CA ALA A 196 3.13 -3.15 11.90
C ALA A 196 2.27 -4.42 11.88
N ASP A 197 1.13 -4.43 12.59
CA ASP A 197 0.24 -5.58 12.62
C ASP A 197 -0.32 -5.87 11.23
N LEU A 198 -0.70 -4.85 10.49
CA LEU A 198 -1.19 -5.01 9.11
C LEU A 198 -0.07 -5.45 8.16
N ALA A 199 1.14 -4.90 8.32
CA ALA A 199 2.28 -5.16 7.45
C ALA A 199 2.88 -6.56 7.64
N VAL A 200 2.84 -7.12 8.85
CA VAL A 200 3.26 -8.51 9.12
C VAL A 200 2.13 -9.50 8.79
N TYR A 201 0.87 -9.11 9.01
CA TYR A 201 -0.27 -9.97 8.75
C TYR A 201 -0.41 -10.36 7.27
N HIS A 202 -0.37 -9.40 6.34
CA HIS A 202 -0.69 -9.70 4.94
C HIS A 202 0.28 -10.67 4.26
N PRO A 203 1.60 -10.72 4.57
CA PRO A 203 2.47 -11.81 4.13
C PRO A 203 2.04 -13.18 4.67
N LEU A 204 1.71 -13.27 5.97
CA LEU A 204 1.31 -14.54 6.59
C LEU A 204 -0.07 -14.99 6.09
N TRP A 205 -1.01 -14.08 5.92
CA TRP A 205 -2.29 -14.34 5.27
C TRP A 205 -2.12 -14.98 3.89
N PHE A 206 -1.08 -14.58 3.15
CA PHE A 206 -0.84 -15.08 1.79
C PHE A 206 -0.55 -16.59 1.74
N PHE A 207 -0.14 -17.23 2.83
CA PHE A 207 0.03 -18.69 2.91
C PHE A 207 -1.26 -19.45 2.62
N THR A 208 -2.40 -18.94 3.09
CA THR A 208 -3.72 -19.61 2.99
C THR A 208 -4.70 -18.87 2.09
N ALA A 209 -4.29 -17.74 1.49
CA ALA A 209 -5.16 -16.91 0.67
C ALA A 209 -5.70 -17.60 -0.60
N ARG A 210 -5.07 -18.67 -1.05
CA ARG A 210 -5.46 -19.42 -2.25
C ARG A 210 -5.81 -20.87 -1.97
N THR A 211 -5.00 -21.53 -1.16
CA THR A 211 -5.13 -22.94 -0.82
C THR A 211 -4.65 -23.17 0.60
N GLU A 212 -5.03 -24.29 1.19
CA GLU A 212 -4.58 -24.72 2.52
C GLU A 212 -3.21 -25.45 2.50
N LEU A 213 -2.54 -25.53 1.35
CA LEU A 213 -1.28 -26.30 1.20
C LEU A 213 -0.20 -25.92 2.20
N LEU A 214 -0.11 -24.63 2.54
CA LEU A 214 0.91 -24.10 3.45
C LEU A 214 0.37 -23.74 4.85
N ALA A 215 -0.87 -24.07 5.17
CA ALA A 215 -1.44 -23.83 6.50
C ALA A 215 -0.61 -24.46 7.64
N HIS A 216 0.02 -25.61 7.37
CA HIS A 216 0.89 -26.30 8.32
C HIS A 216 2.12 -25.50 8.74
N GLU A 217 2.56 -24.52 7.96
CA GLU A 217 3.71 -23.67 8.30
C GLU A 217 3.44 -22.77 9.51
N LEU A 218 2.19 -22.41 9.74
CA LEU A 218 1.77 -21.58 10.87
C LEU A 218 1.31 -22.41 12.09
N ALA A 219 1.05 -23.70 11.92
CA ALA A 219 0.53 -24.56 12.98
C ALA A 219 1.40 -24.63 14.26
N PRO A 220 2.76 -24.57 14.19
CA PRO A 220 3.61 -24.55 15.39
C PRO A 220 3.57 -23.26 16.21
N TYR A 221 2.89 -22.19 15.75
CA TYR A 221 2.98 -20.83 16.28
C TYR A 221 1.64 -20.34 16.84
N PRO A 222 1.28 -20.71 18.09
CA PRO A 222 -0.03 -20.39 18.66
C PRO A 222 -0.25 -18.90 18.91
N HIS A 223 0.80 -18.10 19.23
CA HIS A 223 0.66 -16.67 19.40
C HIS A 223 0.39 -15.98 18.06
N ILE A 224 1.08 -16.39 16.99
CA ILE A 224 0.78 -15.92 15.62
C ILE A 224 -0.67 -16.23 15.26
N ALA A 225 -1.13 -17.45 15.49
CA ALA A 225 -2.51 -17.85 15.15
C ALA A 225 -3.56 -17.00 15.88
N ALA A 226 -3.37 -16.79 17.19
CA ALA A 226 -4.25 -15.94 17.99
C ALA A 226 -4.22 -14.48 17.54
N TRP A 227 -3.04 -13.92 17.29
CA TRP A 227 -2.86 -12.57 16.79
C TRP A 227 -3.47 -12.39 15.39
N MET A 228 -3.23 -13.32 14.46
CA MET A 228 -3.85 -13.26 13.12
C MET A 228 -5.38 -13.28 13.19
N SER A 229 -5.97 -14.00 14.14
CA SER A 229 -7.42 -13.97 14.36
C SER A 229 -7.90 -12.58 14.79
N ARG A 230 -7.15 -11.91 15.69
CA ARG A 230 -7.46 -10.52 16.11
C ARG A 230 -7.36 -9.52 14.95
N VAL A 231 -6.29 -9.59 14.15
CA VAL A 231 -6.14 -8.70 12.97
C VAL A 231 -7.25 -8.95 11.95
N ARG A 232 -7.59 -10.22 11.70
CA ARG A 232 -8.70 -10.60 10.79
C ARG A 232 -10.03 -10.01 11.24
N ALA A 233 -10.26 -9.88 12.54
CA ALA A 233 -11.49 -9.34 13.11
C ALA A 233 -11.72 -7.85 12.79
N PHE A 234 -10.71 -7.11 12.32
CA PHE A 234 -10.92 -5.76 11.79
C PHE A 234 -11.86 -5.75 10.58
N GLY A 235 -11.91 -6.85 9.83
CA GLY A 235 -12.68 -6.95 8.61
C GLY A 235 -12.21 -5.97 7.54
N HIS A 236 -13.09 -5.67 6.59
CA HIS A 236 -12.74 -4.81 5.43
C HIS A 236 -13.58 -3.53 5.35
N GLY A 237 -14.25 -3.13 6.44
CA GLY A 237 -15.15 -1.99 6.44
C GLY A 237 -16.43 -2.23 5.62
N ARG A 238 -16.95 -1.19 5.02
CA ARG A 238 -18.19 -1.27 4.21
C ARG A 238 -17.87 -1.01 2.75
N SER A 239 -17.59 -2.06 1.98
CA SER A 239 -17.30 -1.95 0.55
C SER A 239 -18.57 -1.98 -0.30
N THR A 240 -18.58 -1.20 -1.37
CA THR A 240 -19.59 -1.23 -2.43
C THR A 240 -18.88 -1.38 -3.77
N ALA A 241 -19.31 -2.31 -4.62
CA ALA A 241 -18.72 -2.49 -5.94
C ALA A 241 -18.93 -1.24 -6.80
N MET A 242 -17.88 -0.85 -7.53
CA MET A 242 -17.93 0.24 -8.51
C MET A 242 -17.30 -0.21 -9.82
N ALA A 243 -17.95 0.15 -10.94
CA ALA A 243 -17.36 -0.09 -12.27
C ALA A 243 -16.15 0.83 -12.51
N ALA A 244 -15.09 0.33 -13.16
CA ALA A 244 -13.89 1.11 -13.46
C ALA A 244 -14.21 2.39 -14.25
N ALA A 245 -15.14 2.34 -15.22
CA ALA A 245 -15.59 3.52 -15.95
C ALA A 245 -16.12 4.63 -15.02
N ARG A 246 -16.82 4.27 -13.94
CA ARG A 246 -17.29 5.26 -12.95
C ARG A 246 -16.15 5.91 -12.19
N ALA A 247 -15.10 5.16 -11.87
CA ALA A 247 -13.90 5.71 -11.23
C ALA A 247 -13.17 6.71 -12.15
N LEU A 248 -13.10 6.44 -13.46
CA LEU A 248 -12.58 7.42 -14.46
C LEU A 248 -13.44 8.69 -14.52
N GLU A 249 -14.77 8.55 -14.48
CA GLU A 249 -15.68 9.71 -14.43
C GLU A 249 -15.50 10.53 -13.16
N VAL A 250 -15.28 9.91 -12.00
CA VAL A 250 -15.00 10.60 -10.75
C VAL A 250 -13.75 11.46 -10.88
N ALA A 251 -12.65 10.91 -11.41
CA ALA A 251 -11.43 11.69 -11.65
C ALA A 251 -11.68 12.86 -12.60
N ARG A 252 -12.35 12.60 -13.73
CA ARG A 252 -12.64 13.62 -14.76
C ARG A 252 -13.48 14.79 -14.23
N ASN A 253 -14.38 14.53 -13.29
CA ASN A 253 -15.34 15.51 -12.77
C ASN A 253 -14.91 16.13 -11.43
N THR A 254 -13.67 15.89 -11.01
CA THR A 254 -13.13 16.41 -9.75
C THR A 254 -11.82 17.14 -10.01
N GLU A 255 -11.64 18.29 -9.41
CA GLU A 255 -10.33 18.96 -9.41
C GLU A 255 -9.43 18.30 -8.35
N PRO A 256 -8.14 18.04 -8.68
CA PRO A 256 -7.18 17.54 -7.70
C PRO A 256 -7.01 18.51 -6.53
N LEU A 257 -6.69 18.00 -5.36
CA LEU A 257 -6.34 18.83 -4.21
C LEU A 257 -5.06 19.63 -4.50
N ALA A 258 -5.05 20.89 -4.08
CA ALA A 258 -3.83 21.68 -4.11
C ALA A 258 -2.76 21.00 -3.23
N PRO A 259 -1.55 20.69 -3.74
CA PRO A 259 -0.51 20.07 -2.95
C PRO A 259 -0.08 20.99 -1.80
N GLU A 260 0.31 20.39 -0.67
CA GLU A 260 0.89 21.16 0.43
C GLU A 260 2.20 21.82 -0.02
N PRO A 261 2.49 23.04 0.43
CA PRO A 261 3.76 23.68 0.15
C PRO A 261 4.93 22.79 0.59
N SER A 262 5.93 22.62 -0.27
CA SER A 262 7.15 21.88 0.06
C SER A 262 8.38 22.60 -0.48
N THR A 263 9.52 22.33 0.15
CA THR A 263 10.83 22.74 -0.34
C THR A 263 11.58 21.49 -0.76
N PRO A 264 11.80 21.27 -2.06
CA PRO A 264 12.60 20.15 -2.55
C PRO A 264 14.00 20.14 -1.92
N TRP A 265 14.59 18.97 -1.75
CA TRP A 265 15.98 18.86 -1.35
C TRP A 265 16.90 19.35 -2.49
N PRO A 266 18.18 19.71 -2.19
CA PRO A 266 19.11 20.20 -3.22
C PRO A 266 19.32 19.20 -4.37
N GLU A 267 19.15 17.91 -4.12
CA GLU A 267 19.30 16.83 -5.10
C GLU A 267 18.02 16.56 -5.92
N ASP A 268 16.88 17.10 -5.49
CA ASP A 268 15.61 16.94 -6.20
C ASP A 268 15.54 17.93 -7.40
N PRO A 269 14.80 17.55 -8.46
CA PRO A 269 14.39 18.52 -9.47
C PRO A 269 13.56 19.67 -8.85
N PRO A 270 13.60 20.89 -9.42
CA PRO A 270 12.78 21.98 -8.92
C PRO A 270 11.27 21.73 -9.16
N LEU A 271 10.43 22.30 -8.31
CA LEU A 271 8.97 22.28 -8.53
C LEU A 271 8.64 22.93 -9.90
N GLY A 272 7.66 22.37 -10.59
CA GLY A 272 7.27 22.76 -11.95
C GLY A 272 8.07 22.08 -13.05
N ALA A 273 9.13 21.33 -12.73
CA ALA A 273 9.89 20.59 -13.73
C ALA A 273 9.17 19.31 -14.16
N GLU A 274 9.32 18.95 -15.45
CA GLU A 274 8.97 17.60 -15.92
C GLU A 274 9.93 16.56 -15.34
N VAL A 275 9.36 15.54 -14.72
CA VAL A 275 10.12 14.50 -14.03
C VAL A 275 9.64 13.11 -14.38
N ARG A 276 10.47 12.13 -14.03
CA ARG A 276 10.17 10.70 -14.09
C ARG A 276 10.32 10.09 -12.71
N ILE A 277 9.33 9.32 -12.28
CA ILE A 277 9.37 8.54 -11.05
C ILE A 277 9.17 7.06 -11.35
N ARG A 278 9.87 6.21 -10.64
CA ARG A 278 9.72 4.75 -10.71
C ARG A 278 10.08 4.11 -9.38
N ALA A 279 9.56 2.92 -9.14
CA ALA A 279 9.99 2.12 -8.00
C ALA A 279 11.46 1.66 -8.15
N ASP A 280 12.17 1.51 -7.04
CA ASP A 280 13.59 1.11 -7.00
C ASP A 280 13.79 -0.42 -7.01
N ASP A 281 12.76 -1.21 -6.60
CA ASP A 281 12.82 -2.67 -6.45
C ASP A 281 12.26 -3.43 -7.67
N TYR A 282 10.94 -3.46 -7.89
CA TYR A 282 10.31 -4.14 -9.02
C TYR A 282 9.09 -3.36 -9.53
N GLY A 283 8.56 -3.73 -10.74
CA GLY A 283 7.49 -2.95 -11.36
C GLY A 283 7.95 -1.52 -11.60
N ARG A 284 9.11 -1.41 -12.24
CA ARG A 284 9.86 -0.17 -12.47
C ARG A 284 9.34 0.61 -13.67
N ASP A 285 8.06 0.46 -13.95
CA ASP A 285 7.38 1.24 -14.98
C ASP A 285 7.46 2.72 -14.60
N VAL A 286 7.84 3.55 -15.56
CA VAL A 286 8.07 4.98 -15.34
C VAL A 286 6.75 5.71 -15.41
N VAL A 287 6.50 6.58 -14.44
CA VAL A 287 5.44 7.58 -14.48
C VAL A 287 6.08 8.96 -14.69
N SER A 288 5.58 9.70 -15.67
CA SER A 288 6.05 11.06 -15.98
C SER A 288 4.98 12.10 -15.67
N GLY A 289 5.42 13.30 -15.30
CA GLY A 289 4.55 14.44 -15.03
C GLY A 289 5.31 15.61 -14.44
N GLU A 290 4.60 16.69 -14.18
CA GLU A 290 5.14 17.89 -13.53
C GLU A 290 5.27 17.64 -12.02
N LEU A 291 6.45 17.92 -11.46
CA LEU A 291 6.68 17.84 -10.03
C LEU A 291 5.97 18.99 -9.31
N VAL A 292 4.94 18.68 -8.53
CA VAL A 292 4.15 19.69 -7.80
C VAL A 292 4.39 19.67 -6.29
N HIS A 293 5.00 18.59 -5.78
CA HIS A 293 5.42 18.47 -4.39
C HIS A 293 6.59 17.49 -4.26
N ALA A 294 7.56 17.84 -3.42
CA ALA A 294 8.64 16.94 -3.00
C ALA A 294 8.93 17.18 -1.52
N GLY A 295 8.34 16.34 -0.68
CA GLY A 295 8.48 16.38 0.77
C GLY A 295 9.33 15.25 1.33
N ILE A 296 9.41 15.16 2.66
CA ILE A 296 10.14 14.12 3.39
C ILE A 296 9.50 12.72 3.23
N ASP A 297 8.17 12.66 3.12
CA ASP A 297 7.42 11.42 3.08
C ASP A 297 6.80 11.15 1.70
N GLU A 298 6.65 12.17 0.85
CA GLU A 298 5.82 12.12 -0.33
C GLU A 298 6.43 12.89 -1.51
N ILE A 299 6.21 12.37 -2.72
CA ILE A 299 6.48 13.00 -4.02
C ILE A 299 5.18 13.01 -4.79
N VAL A 300 4.82 14.16 -5.38
CA VAL A 300 3.54 14.33 -6.08
C VAL A 300 3.76 14.86 -7.48
N LEU A 301 3.17 14.17 -8.45
CA LEU A 301 3.21 14.55 -9.88
C LEU A 301 1.82 14.95 -10.37
N ARG A 302 1.73 16.08 -11.06
CA ARG A 302 0.56 16.45 -11.84
C ARG A 302 0.72 15.96 -13.28
N ARG A 303 -0.35 15.44 -13.84
CA ARG A 303 -0.38 14.99 -15.23
C ARG A 303 -1.77 15.14 -15.83
N ASP A 304 -1.81 15.34 -17.13
CA ASP A 304 -3.05 15.39 -17.90
C ASP A 304 -3.23 14.11 -18.73
N ASP A 305 -4.47 13.64 -18.80
CA ASP A 305 -4.83 12.49 -19.62
C ASP A 305 -6.17 12.75 -20.34
N PRO A 306 -6.30 12.39 -21.63
CA PRO A 306 -7.51 12.67 -22.41
C PRO A 306 -8.80 12.07 -21.84
N LEU A 307 -8.71 10.96 -21.08
CA LEU A 307 -9.87 10.26 -20.53
C LEU A 307 -10.32 10.81 -19.19
N VAL A 308 -9.38 11.28 -18.38
CA VAL A 308 -9.64 11.64 -16.97
C VAL A 308 -9.33 13.12 -16.66
N GLY A 309 -8.80 13.87 -17.61
CA GLY A 309 -8.39 15.27 -17.37
C GLY A 309 -7.12 15.36 -16.53
N THR A 310 -7.02 16.43 -15.73
CA THR A 310 -5.89 16.61 -14.81
C THR A 310 -6.04 15.71 -13.59
N VAL A 311 -5.03 14.92 -13.31
CA VAL A 311 -4.91 14.09 -12.11
C VAL A 311 -3.59 14.33 -11.41
N VAL A 312 -3.56 14.03 -10.11
CA VAL A 312 -2.37 14.13 -9.28
C VAL A 312 -2.04 12.74 -8.73
N VAL A 313 -0.80 12.31 -8.95
CA VAL A 313 -0.33 10.98 -8.55
C VAL A 313 0.71 11.11 -7.45
N HIS A 314 0.41 10.49 -6.33
CA HIS A 314 1.16 10.55 -5.09
C HIS A 314 1.99 9.28 -4.90
N PHE A 315 3.27 9.43 -4.59
CA PHE A 315 4.22 8.34 -4.33
C PHE A 315 4.91 8.56 -3.00
N PRO A 316 5.22 7.51 -2.22
CA PRO A 316 6.08 7.68 -1.06
C PRO A 316 7.50 8.06 -1.49
N ARG A 317 8.22 8.83 -0.67
CA ARG A 317 9.63 9.15 -0.91
C ARG A 317 10.50 7.90 -0.87
N LEU A 318 10.28 7.00 0.09
CA LEU A 318 11.04 5.78 0.22
C LEU A 318 10.58 4.72 -0.78
N GLY A 319 11.53 4.09 -1.46
CA GLY A 319 11.29 3.03 -2.44
C GLY A 319 11.06 3.54 -3.87
N TYR A 320 11.26 4.85 -4.10
CA TYR A 320 11.07 5.46 -5.42
C TYR A 320 12.23 6.37 -5.82
N ASP A 321 12.64 6.27 -7.08
CA ASP A 321 13.71 7.01 -7.75
C ASP A 321 13.08 8.15 -8.56
N LEU A 322 13.36 9.40 -8.18
CA LEU A 322 12.88 10.62 -8.83
C LEU A 322 14.01 11.22 -9.66
N ARG A 323 13.75 11.54 -10.93
CA ARG A 323 14.74 12.17 -11.84
C ARG A 323 14.08 13.20 -12.72
N ALA A 324 14.83 14.20 -13.14
CA ALA A 324 14.44 15.07 -14.26
C ALA A 324 14.16 14.23 -15.52
N ALA A 325 13.22 14.68 -16.37
CA ALA A 325 12.76 13.99 -17.57
C ALA A 325 13.84 13.86 -18.65
#